data_f4e54cbf700a04144725e5b9b92e9cb7
#
_entry.id   f4e54cbf700a04144725e5b9b92e9cb7
#
_cell.length_a   1.000
_cell.length_b   1.000
_cell.length_c   1.000
_cell.angle_alpha   90.00
_cell.angle_beta   90.00
_cell.angle_gamma   90.00
#
_symmetry.space_group_name_H-M   'P 1'
#
loop_
_entity.id
_entity.type
_entity.pdbx_description
1 polymer ?
#
loop_
_entity_poly.entity_id
_entity_poly.type
_entity_poly.pdbx_seq_one_letter_code
_entity_poly.pdbx_strand_id
1 'polypeptide(L)'
;MYGPAGMAYVYLVYGMYDCLNVVTGPTGEAAAVLIRGVTPLAGIDLMRADRWAAALARRRRLQDDPAAAAAARERLERLPTERLASGPGAVGAAFGLSRSWTGTDLCDQASSLRLEPGDGVDPGGVAVGPRVGVEYAGPDWSSRPWRFWIRDHPSVSRPGR
;
A
#
# COMPACT_ATOMS: atom_id res chain seq x y z
N MET A 1 -2.45 4.32 15.39
CA MET A 1 -2.18 2.92 15.76
C MET A 1 -2.82 2.52 17.10
N TYR A 2 -3.03 3.44 18.03
CA TYR A 2 -3.56 3.15 19.38
C TYR A 2 -5.09 3.23 19.49
N GLY A 3 -5.79 3.48 18.37
CA GLY A 3 -7.24 3.56 18.30
C GLY A 3 -7.91 2.19 18.22
N PRO A 4 -9.25 2.18 18.04
CA PRO A 4 -10.01 0.95 17.85
C PRO A 4 -9.54 0.15 16.63
N ALA A 5 -9.70 -1.17 16.67
CA ALA A 5 -9.46 -2.04 15.51
C ALA A 5 -10.40 -1.67 14.35
N GLY A 6 -9.96 -1.87 13.12
CA GLY A 6 -10.71 -1.54 11.91
C GLY A 6 -10.50 -0.12 11.40
N MET A 7 -9.84 0.75 12.15
CA MET A 7 -9.57 2.12 11.72
C MET A 7 -8.40 2.18 10.74
N ALA A 8 -8.50 3.05 9.73
CA ALA A 8 -7.38 3.38 8.86
C ALA A 8 -6.31 4.17 9.63
N TYR A 9 -5.06 3.83 9.42
CA TYR A 9 -3.91 4.60 9.85
C TYR A 9 -2.98 4.82 8.66
N VAL A 10 -2.97 6.04 8.14
CA VAL A 10 -2.11 6.42 7.01
C VAL A 10 -0.96 7.28 7.51
N TYR A 11 0.27 6.88 7.22
CA TYR A 11 1.44 7.64 7.61
C TYR A 11 2.41 7.82 6.44
N LEU A 12 3.17 8.91 6.47
CA LEU A 12 4.14 9.26 5.46
C LEU A 12 5.48 8.57 5.73
N VAL A 13 5.90 7.69 4.81
CA VAL A 13 7.19 6.99 4.88
C VAL A 13 8.23 7.74 4.06
N TYR A 14 9.40 7.98 4.64
CA TYR A 14 10.55 8.69 4.02
C TYR A 14 10.19 10.06 3.42
N GLY A 15 9.14 10.71 3.92
CA GLY A 15 8.66 11.98 3.37
C GLY A 15 8.04 11.88 1.96
N MET A 16 7.81 10.67 1.44
CA MET A 16 7.43 10.48 0.04
C MET A 16 6.17 9.63 -0.18
N TYR A 17 5.86 8.70 0.69
CA TYR A 17 4.83 7.70 0.43
C TYR A 17 3.84 7.61 1.58
N ASP A 18 2.57 7.90 1.29
CA ASP A 18 1.48 7.62 2.21
C ASP A 18 1.17 6.11 2.18
N CYS A 19 1.30 5.46 3.33
CA CYS A 19 1.14 4.02 3.46
C CYS A 19 -0.06 3.70 4.33
N LEU A 20 -0.99 2.89 3.80
CA LEU A 20 -2.20 2.46 4.48
C LEU A 20 -1.90 1.32 5.45
N ASN A 21 -2.36 1.49 6.68
CA ASN A 21 -2.44 0.43 7.66
C ASN A 21 -3.87 0.29 8.18
N VAL A 22 -4.22 -0.91 8.57
CA VAL A 22 -5.43 -1.23 9.31
C VAL A 22 -5.05 -1.42 10.77
N VAL A 23 -5.62 -0.63 11.67
CA VAL A 23 -5.40 -0.79 13.11
C VAL A 23 -6.01 -2.12 13.57
N THR A 24 -5.27 -2.85 14.40
CA THR A 24 -5.66 -4.14 14.95
C THR A 24 -5.42 -4.16 16.46
N GLY A 25 -6.01 -5.09 17.15
CA GLY A 25 -5.85 -5.20 18.60
C GLY A 25 -6.73 -4.21 19.41
N PRO A 26 -6.63 -4.27 20.74
CA PRO A 26 -7.42 -3.43 21.62
C PRO A 26 -6.96 -1.96 21.61
N THR A 27 -7.89 -1.05 21.90
CA THR A 27 -7.58 0.37 22.06
C THR A 27 -6.53 0.59 23.15
N GLY A 28 -5.54 1.41 22.87
CA GLY A 28 -4.40 1.67 23.73
C GLY A 28 -3.16 0.85 23.44
N GLU A 29 -3.27 -0.19 22.60
CA GLU A 29 -2.13 -0.98 22.13
C GLU A 29 -1.73 -0.58 20.71
N ALA A 30 -0.42 -0.47 20.47
CA ALA A 30 0.11 -0.08 19.17
C ALA A 30 0.20 -1.28 18.23
N ALA A 31 -0.88 -1.59 17.51
CA ALA A 31 -0.91 -2.67 16.55
C ALA A 31 -1.58 -2.25 15.25
N ALA A 32 -0.98 -2.61 14.11
CA ALA A 32 -1.56 -2.35 12.79
C ALA A 32 -0.96 -3.28 11.73
N VAL A 33 -1.74 -3.57 10.69
CA VAL A 33 -1.31 -4.33 9.51
C VAL A 33 -1.09 -3.37 8.34
N LEU A 34 0.14 -3.30 7.84
CA LEU A 34 0.48 -2.54 6.64
C LEU A 34 -0.02 -3.26 5.39
N ILE A 35 -0.86 -2.59 4.60
CA ILE A 35 -1.31 -3.09 3.31
C ILE A 35 -0.18 -2.91 2.29
N ARG A 36 0.42 -4.01 1.86
CA ARG A 36 1.62 -3.99 1.01
C ARG A 36 1.32 -4.13 -0.48
N GLY A 37 0.18 -4.67 -0.84
CA GLY A 37 -0.23 -4.83 -2.21
C GLY A 37 -1.65 -5.35 -2.29
N VAL A 38 -2.35 -4.94 -3.34
CA VAL A 38 -3.70 -5.39 -3.67
C VAL A 38 -3.81 -5.59 -5.18
N THR A 39 -4.71 -6.47 -5.59
CA THR A 39 -5.05 -6.65 -7.01
C THR A 39 -6.18 -5.70 -7.37
N PRO A 40 -5.97 -4.77 -8.30
CA PRO A 40 -7.06 -3.93 -8.79
C PRO A 40 -8.12 -4.76 -9.51
N LEU A 41 -9.39 -4.61 -9.12
CA LEU A 41 -10.53 -5.27 -9.77
C LEU A 41 -11.32 -4.30 -10.66
N ALA A 42 -11.37 -3.03 -10.28
CA ALA A 42 -12.09 -1.97 -11.00
C ALA A 42 -11.36 -0.62 -10.83
N GLY A 43 -11.78 0.41 -11.57
CA GLY A 43 -11.23 1.75 -11.43
C GLY A 43 -9.79 1.90 -11.93
N ILE A 44 -9.35 1.10 -12.89
CA ILE A 44 -7.96 1.03 -13.37
C ILE A 44 -7.46 2.38 -13.87
N ASP A 45 -8.30 3.10 -14.65
CA ASP A 45 -7.92 4.41 -15.19
C ASP A 45 -7.80 5.47 -14.09
N LEU A 46 -8.69 5.43 -13.08
CA LEU A 46 -8.59 6.28 -11.90
C LEU A 46 -7.31 6.01 -11.12
N MET A 47 -6.98 4.74 -10.89
CA MET A 47 -5.73 4.35 -10.23
C MET A 47 -4.49 4.84 -11.00
N ARG A 48 -4.51 4.80 -12.33
CA ARG A 48 -3.43 5.36 -13.16
C ARG A 48 -3.34 6.87 -13.00
N ALA A 49 -4.47 7.56 -13.05
CA ALA A 49 -4.52 9.01 -12.86
C ALA A 49 -3.99 9.44 -11.49
N ASP A 50 -4.43 8.78 -10.41
CA ASP A 50 -3.98 9.05 -9.04
C ASP A 50 -2.48 8.78 -8.86
N ARG A 51 -1.99 7.68 -9.42
CA ARG A 51 -0.54 7.38 -9.43
C ARG A 51 0.26 8.42 -10.20
N TRP A 52 -0.27 8.92 -11.29
CA TRP A 52 0.37 9.98 -12.07
C TRP A 52 0.40 11.29 -11.26
N ALA A 53 -0.73 11.70 -10.68
CA ALA A 53 -0.81 12.87 -9.83
C ALA A 53 0.18 12.79 -8.65
N ALA A 54 0.26 11.64 -7.98
CA ALA A 54 1.20 11.38 -6.91
C ALA A 54 2.67 11.41 -7.39
N ALA A 55 2.97 10.97 -8.60
CA ALA A 55 4.32 11.02 -9.16
C ALA A 55 4.74 12.46 -9.47
N LEU A 56 3.86 13.27 -10.05
CA LEU A 56 4.08 14.69 -10.30
C LEU A 56 4.32 15.46 -9.00
N ALA A 57 3.46 15.26 -7.99
CA ALA A 57 3.57 15.95 -6.72
C ALA A 57 4.92 15.70 -5.99
N ARG A 58 5.50 14.50 -6.17
CA ARG A 58 6.72 14.06 -5.48
C ARG A 58 8.02 14.32 -6.23
N ARG A 59 7.98 14.49 -7.53
CA ARG A 59 9.18 14.54 -8.39
C ARG A 59 9.25 15.84 -9.16
N ARG A 60 9.95 16.82 -8.60
CA ARG A 60 10.16 18.12 -9.25
C ARG A 60 10.66 17.97 -10.70
N ARG A 61 11.56 17.02 -10.96
CA ARG A 61 12.03 16.73 -12.33
C ARG A 61 10.89 16.47 -13.32
N LEU A 62 9.77 15.82 -12.90
CA LEU A 62 8.63 15.59 -13.80
C LEU A 62 7.82 16.85 -14.05
N GLN A 63 7.94 17.86 -13.19
CA GLN A 63 7.29 19.16 -13.37
C GLN A 63 8.13 20.07 -14.30
N ASP A 64 9.45 19.96 -14.23
CA ASP A 64 10.40 20.85 -14.91
C ASP A 64 10.87 20.29 -16.28
N ASP A 65 10.71 18.98 -16.56
CA ASP A 65 11.19 18.29 -17.78
C ASP A 65 10.03 17.53 -18.46
N PRO A 66 9.42 18.14 -19.52
CA PRO A 66 8.31 17.51 -20.27
C PRO A 66 8.66 16.15 -20.89
N ALA A 67 9.91 15.93 -21.31
CA ALA A 67 10.33 14.66 -21.90
C ALA A 67 10.40 13.57 -20.82
N ALA A 68 10.94 13.88 -19.64
CA ALA A 68 10.93 12.98 -18.49
C ALA A 68 9.49 12.67 -18.03
N ALA A 69 8.61 13.66 -18.05
CA ALA A 69 7.20 13.48 -17.73
C ALA A 69 6.49 12.54 -18.71
N ALA A 70 6.67 12.74 -20.01
CA ALA A 70 6.08 11.89 -21.05
C ALA A 70 6.56 10.44 -20.94
N ALA A 71 7.87 10.21 -20.78
CA ALA A 71 8.43 8.88 -20.60
C ALA A 71 7.92 8.19 -19.31
N ALA A 72 7.79 8.93 -18.22
CA ALA A 72 7.26 8.39 -16.96
C ALA A 72 5.78 8.02 -17.08
N ARG A 73 4.99 8.83 -17.78
CA ARG A 73 3.56 8.59 -18.04
C ARG A 73 3.38 7.35 -18.92
N GLU A 74 4.10 7.25 -20.03
CA GLU A 74 4.08 6.09 -20.92
C GLU A 74 4.43 4.80 -20.16
N ARG A 75 5.46 4.86 -19.32
CA ARG A 75 5.83 3.70 -18.46
C ARG A 75 4.71 3.30 -17.50
N LEU A 76 3.96 4.26 -16.96
CA LEU A 76 2.83 3.98 -16.09
C LEU A 76 1.66 3.38 -16.88
N GLU A 77 1.39 3.85 -18.09
CA GLU A 77 0.35 3.34 -18.98
C GLU A 77 0.62 1.89 -19.41
N ARG A 78 1.88 1.54 -19.66
CA ARG A 78 2.31 0.18 -19.98
C ARG A 78 2.41 -0.76 -18.77
N LEU A 79 2.24 -0.24 -17.55
CA LEU A 79 2.35 -1.08 -16.37
C LEU A 79 1.18 -2.06 -16.31
N PRO A 80 1.43 -3.37 -16.12
CA PRO A 80 0.35 -4.34 -15.93
C PRO A 80 -0.58 -3.94 -14.78
N THR A 81 -1.87 -4.24 -14.92
CA THR A 81 -2.91 -3.88 -13.93
C THR A 81 -2.56 -4.38 -12.53
N GLU A 82 -2.08 -5.60 -12.41
CA GLU A 82 -1.70 -6.24 -11.15
C GLU A 82 -0.55 -5.52 -10.45
N ARG A 83 0.21 -4.71 -11.20
CA ARG A 83 1.36 -3.95 -10.68
C ARG A 83 0.99 -2.53 -10.25
N LEU A 84 -0.23 -2.07 -10.54
CA LEU A 84 -0.66 -0.72 -10.18
C LEU A 84 -0.65 -0.45 -8.68
N ALA A 85 -1.00 -1.43 -7.88
CA ALA A 85 -1.01 -1.32 -6.42
C ALA A 85 -0.07 -2.35 -5.76
N SER A 86 1.08 -2.65 -6.39
CA SER A 86 2.09 -3.58 -5.90
C SER A 86 3.19 -2.84 -5.14
N GLY A 87 3.14 -2.90 -3.83
CA GLY A 87 4.00 -2.20 -2.87
C GLY A 87 3.23 -1.13 -2.07
N PRO A 88 3.58 -0.86 -0.80
CA PRO A 88 2.78 -0.03 0.10
C PRO A 88 2.63 1.41 -0.40
N GLY A 89 3.69 2.02 -0.93
CA GLY A 89 3.60 3.35 -1.54
C GLY A 89 2.82 3.36 -2.87
N ALA A 90 2.77 2.23 -3.60
CA ALA A 90 1.96 2.10 -4.80
C ALA A 90 0.47 1.95 -4.44
N VAL A 91 0.13 1.25 -3.35
CA VAL A 91 -1.22 1.20 -2.79
C VAL A 91 -1.70 2.61 -2.45
N GLY A 92 -0.97 3.35 -1.63
CA GLY A 92 -1.35 4.71 -1.25
C GLY A 92 -1.55 5.62 -2.46
N ALA A 93 -0.66 5.55 -3.45
CA ALA A 93 -0.76 6.35 -4.66
C ALA A 93 -1.90 5.93 -5.58
N ALA A 94 -2.18 4.62 -5.73
CA ALA A 94 -3.23 4.11 -6.61
C ALA A 94 -4.64 4.38 -6.07
N PHE A 95 -4.78 4.53 -4.76
CA PHE A 95 -6.05 4.86 -4.11
C PHE A 95 -6.16 6.35 -3.73
N GLY A 96 -5.25 7.21 -4.18
CA GLY A 96 -5.27 8.63 -3.85
C GLY A 96 -5.23 8.91 -2.34
N LEU A 97 -4.60 8.03 -1.57
CA LEU A 97 -4.61 8.15 -0.11
C LEU A 97 -3.63 9.21 0.38
N SER A 98 -4.05 9.90 1.41
CA SER A 98 -3.25 10.85 2.18
C SER A 98 -3.48 10.64 3.68
N ARG A 99 -2.73 11.32 4.51
CA ARG A 99 -2.90 11.27 5.98
C ARG A 99 -4.27 11.69 6.48
N SER A 100 -5.05 12.43 5.67
CA SER A 100 -6.43 12.79 6.00
C SER A 100 -7.38 11.60 6.15
N TRP A 101 -7.02 10.44 5.60
CA TRP A 101 -7.77 9.19 5.77
C TRP A 101 -7.52 8.50 7.12
N THR A 102 -6.57 8.98 7.92
CA THR A 102 -6.36 8.43 9.26
C THR A 102 -7.58 8.68 10.14
N GLY A 103 -8.07 7.62 10.79
CA GLY A 103 -9.28 7.66 11.60
C GLY A 103 -10.57 7.31 10.84
N THR A 104 -10.48 7.01 9.54
CA THR A 104 -11.62 6.44 8.80
C THR A 104 -11.94 5.05 9.32
N ASP A 105 -13.19 4.78 9.64
CA ASP A 105 -13.67 3.43 9.98
C ASP A 105 -13.77 2.60 8.69
N LEU A 106 -12.89 1.61 8.57
CA LEU A 106 -12.84 0.70 7.42
C LEU A 106 -13.91 -0.40 7.49
N CYS A 107 -14.58 -0.55 8.61
CA CYS A 107 -15.65 -1.52 8.81
C CYS A 107 -17.05 -0.91 8.58
N ASP A 108 -17.13 0.42 8.48
CA ASP A 108 -18.38 1.11 8.15
C ASP A 108 -18.72 0.96 6.66
N GLN A 109 -19.87 0.38 6.37
CA GLN A 109 -20.36 0.18 5.00
C GLN A 109 -20.68 1.50 4.27
N ALA A 110 -20.91 2.59 4.98
CA ALA A 110 -21.10 3.93 4.41
C ALA A 110 -19.77 4.64 4.09
N SER A 111 -18.64 4.11 4.57
CA SER A 111 -17.33 4.70 4.31
C SER A 111 -16.91 4.52 2.85
N SER A 112 -16.36 5.59 2.24
CA SER A 112 -15.81 5.53 0.87
C SER A 112 -14.53 4.70 0.79
N LEU A 113 -13.82 4.52 1.88
CA LEU A 113 -12.70 3.58 2.02
C LEU A 113 -13.09 2.54 3.06
N ARG A 114 -13.31 1.31 2.63
CA ARG A 114 -13.77 0.23 3.52
C ARG A 114 -13.15 -1.11 3.17
N LEU A 115 -13.22 -2.03 4.10
CA LEU A 115 -12.91 -3.44 3.93
C LEU A 115 -14.22 -4.21 3.82
N GLU A 116 -14.28 -5.09 2.86
CA GLU A 116 -15.42 -5.99 2.66
C GLU A 116 -14.94 -7.45 2.80
N PRO A 117 -15.83 -8.36 3.21
CA PRO A 117 -15.53 -9.79 3.12
C PRO A 117 -15.19 -10.18 1.69
N GLY A 118 -14.13 -10.94 1.51
CA GLY A 118 -13.70 -11.46 0.22
C GLY A 118 -13.63 -12.98 0.23
N ASP A 119 -13.27 -13.54 -0.92
CA ASP A 119 -12.98 -14.96 -1.03
C ASP A 119 -11.78 -15.32 -0.16
N GLY A 120 -11.87 -16.45 0.53
CA GLY A 120 -10.77 -16.94 1.36
C GLY A 120 -9.55 -17.29 0.50
N VAL A 121 -8.38 -17.18 1.09
CA VAL A 121 -7.13 -17.65 0.49
C VAL A 121 -6.78 -19.00 1.12
N ASP A 122 -6.44 -20.01 0.28
CA ASP A 122 -5.91 -21.27 0.80
C ASP A 122 -4.69 -21.00 1.67
N PRO A 123 -4.67 -21.43 2.93
CA PRO A 123 -3.52 -21.25 3.81
C PRO A 123 -2.20 -21.82 3.25
N GLY A 124 -2.26 -22.90 2.47
CA GLY A 124 -1.11 -23.48 1.78
C GLY A 124 -0.53 -22.56 0.69
N GLY A 125 -1.34 -21.68 0.13
CA GLY A 125 -0.92 -20.66 -0.83
C GLY A 125 -0.29 -19.41 -0.20
N VAL A 126 -0.33 -19.29 1.13
CA VAL A 126 0.27 -18.14 1.84
C VAL A 126 1.72 -18.42 2.19
N ALA A 127 2.60 -17.51 1.80
CA ALA A 127 3.98 -17.50 2.23
C ALA A 127 4.19 -16.50 3.37
N VAL A 128 5.14 -16.81 4.25
CA VAL A 128 5.44 -16.01 5.44
C VAL A 128 6.95 -15.76 5.49
N GLY A 129 7.36 -14.61 5.93
CA GLY A 129 8.77 -14.25 6.07
C GLY A 129 9.02 -12.94 6.78
N PRO A 130 10.28 -12.52 6.86
CA PRO A 130 10.66 -11.25 7.48
C PRO A 130 10.06 -10.04 6.78
N ARG A 131 9.83 -8.98 7.54
CA ARG A 131 9.44 -7.67 7.00
C ARG A 131 10.62 -7.03 6.25
N VAL A 132 10.31 -6.26 5.21
CA VAL A 132 11.31 -5.53 4.40
C VAL A 132 11.41 -4.09 4.88
N GLY A 133 12.62 -3.57 5.01
CA GLY A 133 12.88 -2.17 5.36
C GLY A 133 12.69 -1.85 6.84
N VAL A 134 12.89 -2.83 7.72
CA VAL A 134 12.76 -2.69 9.18
C VAL A 134 14.04 -3.10 9.94
N GLU A 135 15.17 -3.12 9.27
CA GLU A 135 16.47 -3.51 9.81
C GLU A 135 16.88 -2.63 11.01
N TYR A 136 16.44 -1.37 11.01
CA TYR A 136 16.65 -0.42 12.10
C TYR A 136 16.01 -0.82 13.44
N ALA A 137 15.05 -1.75 13.41
CA ALA A 137 14.38 -2.24 14.61
C ALA A 137 15.20 -3.30 15.39
N GLY A 138 16.39 -3.64 14.91
CA GLY A 138 17.26 -4.65 15.49
C GLY A 138 16.90 -6.07 15.06
N PRO A 139 17.81 -7.03 15.31
CA PRO A 139 17.70 -8.39 14.77
C PRO A 139 16.45 -9.12 15.25
N ASP A 140 16.07 -8.98 16.51
CA ASP A 140 14.91 -9.67 17.09
C ASP A 140 13.58 -9.27 16.41
N TRP A 141 13.46 -8.01 16.00
CA TRP A 141 12.24 -7.48 15.38
C TRP A 141 12.26 -7.58 13.86
N SER A 142 13.42 -7.45 13.24
CA SER A 142 13.56 -7.52 11.78
C SER A 142 13.44 -8.95 11.25
N SER A 143 13.88 -9.95 12.02
CA SER A 143 13.81 -11.37 11.63
C SER A 143 12.44 -12.01 11.79
N ARG A 144 11.53 -11.38 12.55
CA ARG A 144 10.20 -11.96 12.80
C ARG A 144 9.42 -12.16 11.49
N PRO A 145 8.75 -13.33 11.32
CA PRO A 145 8.03 -13.69 10.11
C PRO A 145 6.65 -12.98 10.01
N TRP A 146 6.67 -11.67 10.07
CA TRP A 146 5.47 -10.82 10.11
C TRP A 146 5.11 -10.20 8.76
N ARG A 147 5.63 -10.75 7.67
CA ARG A 147 5.22 -10.44 6.31
C ARG A 147 4.51 -11.65 5.72
N PHE A 148 3.32 -11.42 5.19
CA PHE A 148 2.48 -12.42 4.57
C PHE A 148 2.24 -12.04 3.10
N TRP A 149 2.24 -13.02 2.19
CA TRP A 149 1.90 -12.81 0.79
C TRP A 149 1.40 -14.08 0.15
N ILE A 150 0.57 -13.94 -0.91
CA ILE A 150 0.14 -15.07 -1.73
C ILE A 150 1.32 -15.45 -2.63
N ARG A 151 1.68 -16.74 -2.64
CA ARG A 151 2.79 -17.26 -3.45
C ARG A 151 2.54 -16.97 -4.93
N ASP A 152 3.59 -16.59 -5.63
CA ASP A 152 3.63 -16.37 -7.09
C ASP A 152 2.57 -15.41 -7.64
N HIS A 153 1.86 -14.69 -6.77
CA HIS A 153 0.83 -13.76 -7.19
C HIS A 153 1.45 -12.50 -7.84
N PRO A 154 0.96 -12.07 -9.03
CA PRO A 154 1.57 -10.98 -9.79
C PRO A 154 1.55 -9.61 -9.09
N SER A 155 0.58 -9.36 -8.20
CA SER A 155 0.52 -8.13 -7.41
C SER A 155 1.50 -8.08 -6.24
N VAL A 156 2.15 -9.19 -5.91
CA VAL A 156 3.17 -9.21 -4.85
C VAL A 156 4.43 -8.53 -5.36
N SER A 157 4.84 -7.47 -4.66
CA SER A 157 6.14 -6.86 -4.91
C SER A 157 7.24 -7.86 -4.54
N ARG A 158 8.21 -8.05 -5.44
CA ARG A 158 9.34 -8.94 -5.15
C ARG A 158 10.00 -8.52 -3.84
N PRO A 159 10.44 -9.48 -2.99
CA PRO A 159 11.35 -9.15 -1.91
C PRO A 159 12.53 -8.40 -2.53
N GLY A 160 12.91 -7.26 -1.96
CA GLY A 160 14.14 -6.60 -2.35
C GLY A 160 15.28 -7.61 -2.26
N ARG A 161 16.13 -7.60 -3.27
CA ARG A 161 17.40 -8.33 -3.24
C ARG A 161 18.25 -7.78 -2.13
#